data_0cf3465713a3e91feceac57f6da87728
#
_entry.id   0cf3465713a3e91feceac57f6da87728
#
_cell.length_a   1.000
_cell.length_b   1.000
_cell.length_c   1.000
_cell.angle_alpha   90.00
_cell.angle_beta   90.00
_cell.angle_gamma   90.00
#
_symmetry.space_group_name_H-M   'P 1'
#
loop_
_entity.id
_entity.type
_entity.pdbx_description
1 polymer ?
#
loop_
_entity_poly.entity_id
_entity_poly.type
_entity_poly.pdbx_seq_one_letter_code
_entity_poly.pdbx_strand_id
1 'polypeptide(L)'
;MPPLLCVLQMATPSHVARSRLLSRRGEPMLIADWDRALMLHFEVDAERLQQAVPFELDLWHGTRAFVSVVAFTMRGMRLRAGGWLGTLLLKPLATHEFLNVRTYVRHGEEQGIHFLAEWLPNPLAVLFGPITFGLPYRLGRLNYDHRHESGKIRGTVEDKRSGASLQYTAQLDKEARFAPCPVGSLNEWLMERYAAFNFARGRGRFFRVWHEPWPQARAESCLKDGSLLTESWRFFDDAQPMGANYSPGIRGVWMGRPHRVKKWPASKRES
;
A
#
# COMPACT_ATOMS: atom_id res chain seq x y z
N MET A 1 -20.61 -43.79 -15.11
CA MET A 1 -20.29 -42.41 -15.33
C MET A 1 -20.15 -41.74 -13.98
N PRO A 2 -18.97 -41.27 -13.59
CA PRO A 2 -18.83 -40.49 -12.37
C PRO A 2 -19.36 -39.06 -12.61
N PRO A 3 -20.00 -38.39 -11.59
CA PRO A 3 -20.50 -37.05 -11.76
C PRO A 3 -19.33 -36.06 -11.91
N LEU A 4 -19.40 -35.22 -12.95
CA LEU A 4 -18.54 -34.04 -13.07
C LEU A 4 -18.79 -33.14 -11.85
N LEU A 5 -17.86 -33.17 -10.90
CA LEU A 5 -17.74 -32.12 -9.88
C LEU A 5 -17.41 -30.82 -10.61
N CYS A 6 -18.42 -29.98 -10.81
CA CYS A 6 -18.26 -28.59 -11.20
C CYS A 6 -17.57 -27.88 -10.01
N VAL A 7 -16.24 -27.81 -10.03
CA VAL A 7 -15.48 -26.99 -9.10
C VAL A 7 -15.84 -25.55 -9.46
N LEU A 8 -16.77 -24.96 -8.70
CA LEU A 8 -17.00 -23.51 -8.70
C LEU A 8 -15.66 -22.86 -8.32
N GLN A 9 -14.94 -22.43 -9.35
CA GLN A 9 -13.70 -21.67 -9.19
C GLN A 9 -14.08 -20.34 -8.55
N MET A 10 -13.94 -20.23 -7.23
CA MET A 10 -14.17 -19.00 -6.49
C MET A 10 -13.29 -17.91 -7.12
N ALA A 11 -13.89 -16.82 -7.57
CA ALA A 11 -13.16 -15.73 -8.18
C ALA A 11 -12.14 -15.16 -7.16
N THR A 12 -10.88 -15.07 -7.56
CA THR A 12 -9.83 -14.50 -6.70
C THR A 12 -10.13 -13.05 -6.33
N PRO A 13 -9.64 -12.54 -5.18
CA PRO A 13 -9.80 -11.13 -4.80
C PRO A 13 -9.39 -10.15 -5.91
N SER A 14 -8.30 -10.43 -6.62
CA SER A 14 -7.85 -9.63 -7.77
C SER A 14 -8.88 -9.60 -8.91
N HIS A 15 -9.47 -10.75 -9.27
CA HIS A 15 -10.46 -10.82 -10.33
C HIS A 15 -11.74 -10.03 -9.98
N VAL A 16 -12.21 -10.14 -8.74
CA VAL A 16 -13.35 -9.37 -8.24
C VAL A 16 -13.05 -7.86 -8.27
N ALA A 17 -11.85 -7.46 -7.82
CA ALA A 17 -11.43 -6.08 -7.82
C ALA A 17 -11.36 -5.50 -9.24
N ARG A 18 -10.84 -6.27 -10.20
CA ARG A 18 -10.81 -5.89 -11.62
C ARG A 18 -12.19 -5.63 -12.17
N SER A 19 -13.13 -6.55 -11.93
CA SER A 19 -14.51 -6.43 -12.39
C SER A 19 -15.19 -5.20 -11.77
N ARG A 20 -15.00 -4.96 -10.47
CA ARG A 20 -15.54 -3.77 -9.79
C ARG A 20 -14.97 -2.46 -10.32
N LEU A 21 -13.67 -2.42 -10.66
CA LEU A 21 -13.05 -1.24 -11.25
C LEU A 21 -13.62 -0.95 -12.64
N LEU A 22 -13.69 -1.97 -13.50
CA LEU A 22 -14.18 -1.84 -14.87
C LEU A 22 -15.69 -1.58 -14.98
N SER A 23 -16.48 -1.86 -13.93
CA SER A 23 -17.92 -1.59 -13.93
C SER A 23 -18.27 -0.09 -13.98
N ARG A 24 -17.29 0.79 -13.77
CA ARG A 24 -17.48 2.24 -13.78
C ARG A 24 -16.93 2.86 -15.06
N ARG A 25 -17.75 3.70 -15.70
CA ARG A 25 -17.34 4.42 -16.92
C ARG A 25 -16.16 5.34 -16.65
N GLY A 26 -15.14 5.28 -17.52
CA GLY A 26 -13.93 6.10 -17.41
C GLY A 26 -12.89 5.58 -16.42
N GLU A 27 -13.03 4.35 -15.95
CA GLU A 27 -12.05 3.63 -15.14
C GLU A 27 -11.30 2.57 -15.96
N PRO A 28 -10.03 2.25 -15.61
CA PRO A 28 -9.15 2.97 -14.71
C PRO A 28 -8.75 4.35 -15.25
N MET A 29 -8.33 5.26 -14.34
CA MET A 29 -7.87 6.60 -14.71
C MET A 29 -6.36 6.64 -14.97
N LEU A 30 -5.58 6.05 -14.08
CA LEU A 30 -4.12 5.99 -14.16
C LEU A 30 -3.63 4.55 -14.27
N ILE A 31 -2.48 4.39 -14.91
CA ILE A 31 -1.74 3.12 -15.00
C ILE A 31 -0.29 3.40 -14.64
N ALA A 32 0.31 2.52 -13.82
CA ALA A 32 1.74 2.56 -13.48
C ALA A 32 2.28 1.15 -13.29
N ASP A 33 3.59 1.01 -13.24
CA ASP A 33 4.27 -0.20 -12.78
C ASP A 33 4.78 0.05 -11.36
N TRP A 34 4.65 -0.94 -10.49
CA TRP A 34 5.24 -0.94 -9.15
C TRP A 34 6.40 -1.92 -9.13
N ASP A 35 7.59 -1.42 -8.87
CA ASP A 35 8.83 -2.15 -9.04
C ASP A 35 9.55 -2.32 -7.71
N ARG A 36 10.09 -3.54 -7.47
CA ARG A 36 10.99 -3.83 -6.34
C ARG A 36 10.41 -3.46 -4.96
N ALA A 37 9.25 -4.00 -4.62
CA ALA A 37 8.53 -3.67 -3.41
C ALA A 37 8.99 -4.52 -2.21
N LEU A 38 9.51 -3.87 -1.16
CA LEU A 38 9.70 -4.45 0.17
C LEU A 38 8.54 -4.01 1.06
N MET A 39 7.90 -4.96 1.72
CA MET A 39 6.80 -4.72 2.67
C MET A 39 7.20 -5.24 4.04
N LEU A 40 7.36 -4.35 5.01
CA LEU A 40 7.62 -4.66 6.42
C LEU A 40 6.29 -4.61 7.16
N HIS A 41 5.95 -5.65 7.90
CA HIS A 41 4.67 -5.78 8.60
C HIS A 41 4.86 -5.72 10.11
N PHE A 42 4.01 -4.96 10.77
CA PHE A 42 4.02 -4.76 12.21
C PHE A 42 2.61 -4.99 12.76
N GLU A 43 2.52 -5.78 13.82
CA GLU A 43 1.33 -5.84 14.64
C GLU A 43 1.41 -4.71 15.68
N VAL A 44 0.32 -3.98 15.85
CA VAL A 44 0.26 -2.82 16.73
C VAL A 44 -0.99 -2.84 17.59
N ASP A 45 -1.02 -2.06 18.65
CA ASP A 45 -2.21 -1.90 19.48
C ASP A 45 -3.37 -1.30 18.69
N ALA A 46 -4.50 -2.01 18.65
CA ALA A 46 -5.66 -1.66 17.84
C ALA A 46 -6.33 -0.35 18.32
N GLU A 47 -6.38 -0.10 19.63
CA GLU A 47 -7.05 1.08 20.17
C GLU A 47 -6.25 2.35 19.88
N ARG A 48 -4.93 2.29 20.07
CA ARG A 48 -4.02 3.40 19.73
C ARG A 48 -4.03 3.69 18.23
N LEU A 49 -4.02 2.64 17.39
CA LEU A 49 -4.10 2.80 15.95
C LEU A 49 -5.45 3.40 15.52
N GLN A 50 -6.58 2.95 16.11
CA GLN A 50 -7.91 3.48 15.79
C GLN A 50 -8.03 4.98 16.11
N GLN A 51 -7.33 5.48 17.13
CA GLN A 51 -7.31 6.92 17.45
C GLN A 51 -6.65 7.76 16.35
N ALA A 52 -5.69 7.18 15.61
CA ALA A 52 -4.97 7.85 14.52
C ALA A 52 -5.67 7.70 13.16
N VAL A 53 -6.66 6.79 13.04
CA VAL A 53 -7.29 6.42 11.77
C VAL A 53 -8.73 6.91 11.69
N PRO A 54 -9.12 7.65 10.64
CA PRO A 54 -10.48 8.22 10.51
C PRO A 54 -11.51 7.24 9.93
N PHE A 55 -11.18 5.97 9.80
CA PHE A 55 -12.01 4.89 9.30
C PHE A 55 -12.01 3.73 10.29
N GLU A 56 -13.00 2.85 10.21
CA GLU A 56 -13.02 1.62 11.00
C GLU A 56 -11.84 0.73 10.61
N LEU A 57 -11.09 0.22 11.59
CA LEU A 57 -10.04 -0.73 11.32
C LEU A 57 -10.61 -2.06 10.84
N ASP A 58 -9.98 -2.62 9.81
CA ASP A 58 -10.19 -4.01 9.40
C ASP A 58 -9.21 -4.87 10.20
N LEU A 59 -9.72 -5.59 11.19
CA LEU A 59 -8.90 -6.38 12.11
C LEU A 59 -8.81 -7.84 11.64
N TRP A 60 -7.61 -8.37 11.60
CA TRP A 60 -7.39 -9.78 11.32
C TRP A 60 -7.99 -10.65 12.44
N HIS A 61 -8.87 -11.57 12.06
CA HIS A 61 -9.66 -12.36 13.00
C HIS A 61 -10.39 -11.55 14.08
N GLY A 62 -10.75 -10.30 13.75
CA GLY A 62 -11.53 -9.44 14.63
C GLY A 62 -10.78 -8.77 15.78
N THR A 63 -9.49 -9.08 15.98
CA THR A 63 -8.73 -8.61 17.15
C THR A 63 -7.38 -7.97 16.83
N ARG A 64 -6.71 -8.40 15.77
CA ARG A 64 -5.32 -8.02 15.49
C ARG A 64 -5.24 -6.89 14.47
N ALA A 65 -4.55 -5.81 14.84
CA ALA A 65 -4.32 -4.65 13.98
C ALA A 65 -2.90 -4.64 13.41
N PHE A 66 -2.77 -4.23 12.16
CA PHE A 66 -1.49 -4.22 11.47
C PHE A 66 -1.19 -2.88 10.81
N VAL A 67 0.08 -2.55 10.75
CA VAL A 67 0.63 -1.49 9.92
C VAL A 67 1.69 -2.09 9.00
N SER A 68 1.67 -1.70 7.74
CA SER A 68 2.71 -2.09 6.78
C SER A 68 3.46 -0.88 6.28
N VAL A 69 4.78 -1.00 6.25
CA VAL A 69 5.71 -0.03 5.67
C VAL A 69 6.17 -0.60 4.33
N VAL A 70 5.85 0.10 3.25
CA VAL A 70 6.08 -0.40 1.88
C VAL A 70 7.00 0.53 1.13
N ALA A 71 8.18 0.03 0.80
CA ALA A 71 9.21 0.72 0.02
C ALA A 71 9.25 0.15 -1.40
N PHE A 72 8.98 0.97 -2.41
CA PHE A 72 8.95 0.55 -3.81
C PHE A 72 9.27 1.71 -4.76
N THR A 73 9.50 1.40 -6.03
CA THR A 73 9.62 2.40 -7.09
C THR A 73 8.40 2.35 -8.00
N MET A 74 7.68 3.45 -8.10
CA MET A 74 6.66 3.61 -9.13
C MET A 74 7.31 4.00 -10.45
N ARG A 75 6.93 3.35 -11.56
CA ARG A 75 7.46 3.62 -12.89
C ARG A 75 6.36 3.87 -13.90
N GLY A 76 6.63 4.80 -14.80
CA GLY A 76 5.83 5.01 -16.00
C GLY A 76 4.36 5.35 -15.75
N MET A 77 4.05 6.10 -14.66
CA MET A 77 2.69 6.53 -14.39
C MET A 77 2.18 7.39 -15.55
N ARG A 78 1.00 7.03 -16.05
CA ARG A 78 0.37 7.67 -17.20
C ARG A 78 -1.14 7.65 -17.10
N LEU A 79 -1.80 8.57 -17.78
CA LEU A 79 -3.26 8.50 -17.98
C LEU A 79 -3.59 7.33 -18.92
N ARG A 80 -4.64 6.59 -18.60
CA ARG A 80 -5.16 5.56 -19.51
C ARG A 80 -5.71 6.16 -20.80
N ALA A 81 -6.48 7.23 -20.68
CA ALA A 81 -6.98 7.99 -21.80
C ALA A 81 -6.04 9.19 -22.07
N GLY A 82 -5.74 9.48 -23.32
CA GLY A 82 -4.88 10.62 -23.69
C GLY A 82 -3.63 10.26 -24.48
N GLY A 83 -3.39 8.97 -24.72
CA GLY A 83 -2.29 8.50 -25.56
C GLY A 83 -0.92 9.11 -25.17
N TRP A 84 -0.11 9.51 -26.15
CA TRP A 84 1.21 10.08 -25.92
C TRP A 84 1.19 11.45 -25.19
N LEU A 85 0.14 12.26 -25.44
CA LEU A 85 -0.02 13.56 -24.74
C LEU A 85 -0.26 13.36 -23.25
N GLY A 86 -1.10 12.40 -22.85
CA GLY A 86 -1.31 12.07 -21.45
C GLY A 86 -0.05 11.54 -20.76
N THR A 87 0.79 10.80 -21.49
CA THR A 87 2.09 10.34 -21.01
C THR A 87 3.06 11.50 -20.83
N LEU A 88 3.12 12.42 -21.79
CA LEU A 88 3.99 13.58 -21.73
C LEU A 88 3.60 14.52 -20.57
N LEU A 89 2.32 14.75 -20.35
CA LEU A 89 1.82 15.61 -19.28
C LEU A 89 2.21 15.09 -17.90
N LEU A 90 2.20 13.78 -17.69
CA LEU A 90 2.56 13.17 -16.40
C LEU A 90 4.03 12.79 -16.28
N LYS A 91 4.85 13.03 -17.32
CA LYS A 91 6.29 12.68 -17.31
C LYS A 91 7.05 13.16 -16.06
N PRO A 92 6.84 14.39 -15.53
CA PRO A 92 7.50 14.83 -14.31
C PRO A 92 7.11 14.06 -13.05
N LEU A 93 5.99 13.34 -13.08
CA LEU A 93 5.43 12.58 -11.96
C LEU A 93 5.53 11.06 -12.19
N ALA A 94 6.07 10.63 -13.33
CA ALA A 94 5.90 9.26 -13.82
C ALA A 94 6.74 8.23 -13.08
N THR A 95 7.91 8.62 -12.56
CA THR A 95 8.85 7.65 -11.97
C THR A 95 9.55 8.25 -10.78
N HIS A 96 9.39 7.65 -9.61
CA HIS A 96 10.11 7.96 -8.39
C HIS A 96 9.88 6.88 -7.32
N GLU A 97 10.71 6.90 -6.31
CA GLU A 97 10.61 6.05 -5.14
C GLU A 97 9.44 6.49 -4.26
N PHE A 98 8.84 5.51 -3.58
CA PHE A 98 7.84 5.69 -2.54
C PHE A 98 8.20 4.93 -1.29
N LEU A 99 7.96 5.55 -0.13
CA LEU A 99 7.72 4.86 1.11
C LEU A 99 6.30 5.17 1.54
N ASN A 100 5.43 4.18 1.64
CA ASN A 100 4.15 4.37 2.28
C ASN A 100 4.06 3.61 3.62
N VAL A 101 3.43 4.25 4.59
CA VAL A 101 3.02 3.65 5.86
C VAL A 101 1.50 3.56 5.82
N ARG A 102 0.99 2.33 5.82
CA ARG A 102 -0.44 2.06 5.63
C ARG A 102 -0.99 1.11 6.67
N THR A 103 -2.26 1.25 6.97
CA THR A 103 -3.04 0.31 7.76
C THR A 103 -4.25 -0.18 7.00
N TYR A 104 -4.97 -1.11 7.58
CA TYR A 104 -6.09 -1.83 7.00
C TYR A 104 -7.39 -1.32 7.58
N VAL A 105 -8.31 -0.95 6.70
CA VAL A 105 -9.57 -0.32 7.08
C VAL A 105 -10.72 -0.90 6.27
N ARG A 106 -11.93 -0.70 6.77
CA ARG A 106 -13.16 -1.00 6.04
C ARG A 106 -14.14 0.17 6.11
N HIS A 107 -14.99 0.23 5.11
CA HIS A 107 -16.12 1.16 5.08
C HIS A 107 -17.33 0.44 4.48
N GLY A 108 -18.26 0.01 5.35
CA GLY A 108 -19.28 -0.97 4.99
C GLY A 108 -18.63 -2.31 4.59
N GLU A 109 -19.03 -2.85 3.47
CA GLU A 109 -18.50 -4.11 2.92
C GLU A 109 -17.17 -3.97 2.15
N GLU A 110 -16.69 -2.74 1.93
CA GLU A 110 -15.47 -2.52 1.17
C GLU A 110 -14.25 -2.49 2.09
N GLN A 111 -13.38 -3.47 1.94
CA GLN A 111 -12.08 -3.54 2.62
C GLN A 111 -11.01 -2.82 1.80
N GLY A 112 -10.08 -2.17 2.47
CA GLY A 112 -9.00 -1.45 1.80
C GLY A 112 -7.88 -1.05 2.75
N ILE A 113 -7.06 -0.12 2.29
CA ILE A 113 -5.98 0.46 3.07
C ILE A 113 -6.26 1.93 3.35
N HIS A 114 -5.67 2.43 4.43
CA HIS A 114 -5.55 3.85 4.73
C HIS A 114 -4.07 4.22 4.82
N PHE A 115 -3.65 5.23 4.08
CA PHE A 115 -2.29 5.73 4.16
C PHE A 115 -2.16 6.67 5.35
N LEU A 116 -1.32 6.31 6.31
CA LEU A 116 -0.95 7.14 7.45
C LEU A 116 0.01 8.26 7.03
N ALA A 117 0.98 7.93 6.19
CA ALA A 117 1.86 8.86 5.49
C ALA A 117 2.52 8.20 4.28
N GLU A 118 2.97 9.02 3.34
CA GLU A 118 3.74 8.59 2.19
C GLU A 118 4.87 9.59 1.90
N TRP A 119 6.11 9.09 1.83
CA TRP A 119 7.28 9.89 1.48
C TRP A 119 7.70 9.63 0.04
N LEU A 120 8.06 10.69 -0.65
CA LEU A 120 8.55 10.66 -2.03
C LEU A 120 9.44 11.88 -2.29
N PRO A 121 10.39 11.78 -3.27
CA PRO A 121 11.35 12.86 -3.53
C PRO A 121 10.81 13.97 -4.44
N ASN A 122 9.60 13.82 -4.98
CA ASN A 122 9.05 14.70 -6.01
C ASN A 122 8.13 15.78 -5.41
N PRO A 123 8.54 17.08 -5.38
CA PRO A 123 7.75 18.14 -4.79
C PRO A 123 6.44 18.42 -5.54
N LEU A 124 6.37 18.18 -6.85
CA LEU A 124 5.12 18.35 -7.61
C LEU A 124 4.09 17.30 -7.20
N ALA A 125 4.53 16.04 -7.01
CA ALA A 125 3.64 15.00 -6.51
C ALA A 125 3.13 15.32 -5.08
N VAL A 126 4.00 15.83 -4.20
CA VAL A 126 3.64 16.28 -2.84
C VAL A 126 2.60 17.41 -2.87
N LEU A 127 2.65 18.27 -3.87
CA LEU A 127 1.66 19.34 -4.04
C LEU A 127 0.32 18.81 -4.55
N PHE A 128 0.32 17.95 -5.58
CA PHE A 128 -0.90 17.54 -6.28
C PHE A 128 -1.60 16.33 -5.65
N GLY A 129 -0.88 15.39 -5.07
CA GLY A 129 -1.46 14.17 -4.49
C GLY A 129 -2.53 14.41 -3.41
N PRO A 130 -2.30 15.30 -2.43
CA PRO A 130 -3.31 15.64 -1.42
C PRO A 130 -4.57 16.30 -2.00
N ILE A 131 -4.43 17.09 -3.06
CA ILE A 131 -5.55 17.81 -3.69
C ILE A 131 -6.41 16.84 -4.49
N THR A 132 -5.80 15.91 -5.21
CA THR A 132 -6.50 14.98 -6.12
C THR A 132 -7.03 13.75 -5.38
N PHE A 133 -6.16 12.98 -4.79
CA PHE A 133 -6.47 11.68 -4.17
C PHE A 133 -6.58 11.73 -2.64
N GLY A 134 -6.30 12.86 -2.01
CA GLY A 134 -6.27 12.99 -0.54
C GLY A 134 -5.10 12.25 0.11
N LEU A 135 -4.03 12.01 -0.64
CA LEU A 135 -2.86 11.25 -0.19
C LEU A 135 -2.02 12.09 0.79
N PRO A 136 -1.55 11.50 1.91
CA PRO A 136 -0.78 12.21 2.93
C PRO A 136 0.71 12.29 2.54
N TYR A 137 0.99 12.86 1.37
CA TYR A 137 2.32 12.98 0.82
C TYR A 137 3.22 13.92 1.60
N ARG A 138 4.44 13.48 1.85
CA ARG A 138 5.52 14.21 2.51
C ARG A 138 6.77 14.21 1.63
N LEU A 139 7.54 15.28 1.66
CA LEU A 139 8.78 15.35 0.92
C LEU A 139 9.87 14.63 1.69
N GLY A 140 10.49 13.62 1.06
CA GLY A 140 11.58 12.83 1.61
C GLY A 140 12.79 12.76 0.71
N ARG A 141 13.91 12.31 1.27
CA ARG A 141 15.05 11.83 0.52
C ARG A 141 15.05 10.31 0.61
N LEU A 142 14.85 9.63 -0.52
CA LEU A 142 14.75 8.19 -0.60
C LEU A 142 15.93 7.64 -1.41
N ASN A 143 16.53 6.55 -0.94
CA ASN A 143 17.60 5.85 -1.63
C ASN A 143 17.42 4.35 -1.43
N TYR A 144 17.12 3.63 -2.51
CA TYR A 144 16.85 2.19 -2.51
C TYR A 144 17.88 1.43 -3.34
N ASP A 145 18.47 0.40 -2.72
CA ASP A 145 19.32 -0.57 -3.38
C ASP A 145 18.69 -1.98 -3.19
N HIS A 146 17.68 -2.25 -3.99
CA HIS A 146 16.91 -3.50 -3.97
C HIS A 146 17.44 -4.46 -5.04
N ARG A 147 18.49 -5.19 -4.74
CA ARG A 147 19.12 -6.18 -5.65
C ARG A 147 18.63 -7.58 -5.32
N HIS A 148 17.39 -7.87 -5.70
CA HIS A 148 16.79 -9.18 -5.42
C HIS A 148 17.52 -10.32 -6.11
N GLU A 149 18.21 -10.07 -7.23
CA GLU A 149 19.02 -11.05 -7.93
C GLU A 149 20.19 -11.58 -7.07
N SER A 150 20.69 -10.76 -6.15
CA SER A 150 21.71 -11.15 -5.15
C SER A 150 21.12 -11.40 -3.76
N GLY A 151 19.80 -11.32 -3.62
CA GLY A 151 19.09 -11.42 -2.35
C GLY A 151 19.26 -10.24 -1.41
N LYS A 152 20.02 -9.19 -1.78
CA LYS A 152 20.36 -8.05 -0.91
C LYS A 152 19.43 -6.88 -1.16
N ILE A 153 18.75 -6.43 -0.11
CA ILE A 153 17.80 -5.33 -0.16
C ILE A 153 18.16 -4.36 0.96
N ARG A 154 18.30 -3.10 0.65
CA ARG A 154 18.52 -2.03 1.62
C ARG A 154 17.91 -0.73 1.16
N GLY A 155 17.52 0.11 2.10
CA GLY A 155 17.00 1.43 1.80
C GLY A 155 17.12 2.40 2.97
N THR A 156 17.12 3.67 2.60
CA THR A 156 17.07 4.78 3.54
C THR A 156 16.02 5.78 3.10
N VAL A 157 15.26 6.30 4.05
CA VAL A 157 14.29 7.37 3.85
C VAL A 157 14.48 8.40 4.95
N GLU A 158 14.60 9.66 4.59
CA GLU A 158 14.74 10.78 5.51
C GLU A 158 13.61 11.77 5.23
N ASP A 159 12.83 12.12 6.26
CA ASP A 159 11.85 13.20 6.16
C ASP A 159 12.56 14.55 6.09
N LYS A 160 12.31 15.32 5.03
CA LYS A 160 12.98 16.62 4.84
C LYS A 160 12.58 17.69 5.85
N ARG A 161 11.49 17.50 6.57
CA ARG A 161 11.00 18.48 7.55
C ARG A 161 11.53 18.22 8.95
N SER A 162 11.45 16.96 9.41
CA SER A 162 11.87 16.58 10.78
C SER A 162 13.31 16.10 10.86
N GLY A 163 13.87 15.58 9.75
CA GLY A 163 15.15 14.87 9.75
C GLY A 163 15.07 13.42 10.25
N ALA A 164 13.90 12.99 10.73
CA ALA A 164 13.69 11.61 11.17
C ALA A 164 13.90 10.64 10.00
N SER A 165 14.44 9.46 10.29
CA SER A 165 14.83 8.52 9.25
C SER A 165 14.33 7.10 9.45
N LEU A 166 14.24 6.37 8.34
CA LEU A 166 14.02 4.93 8.30
C LEU A 166 15.19 4.31 7.54
N GLN A 167 15.90 3.38 8.20
CA GLN A 167 16.95 2.60 7.56
C GLN A 167 16.66 1.12 7.75
N TYR A 168 16.65 0.38 6.65
CA TYR A 168 16.39 -1.05 6.68
C TYR A 168 17.37 -1.84 5.81
N THR A 169 17.55 -3.08 6.19
CA THR A 169 18.16 -4.12 5.37
C THR A 169 17.21 -5.32 5.32
N ALA A 170 17.19 -6.02 4.20
CA ALA A 170 16.52 -7.30 4.12
C ALA A 170 17.32 -8.28 3.25
N GLN A 171 17.17 -9.56 3.54
CA GLN A 171 17.83 -10.65 2.84
C GLN A 171 16.77 -11.62 2.33
N LEU A 172 16.83 -11.93 1.05
CA LEU A 172 16.08 -13.04 0.43
C LEU A 172 16.91 -14.31 0.49
N ASP A 173 16.22 -15.43 0.63
CA ASP A 173 16.84 -16.72 0.40
C ASP A 173 17.38 -16.79 -1.04
N LYS A 174 18.52 -17.47 -1.23
CA LYS A 174 19.13 -17.67 -2.56
C LYS A 174 18.22 -18.45 -3.52
N GLU A 175 17.35 -19.30 -2.97
CA GLU A 175 16.40 -20.11 -3.72
C GLU A 175 14.98 -19.54 -3.67
N ALA A 176 14.82 -18.28 -3.25
CA ALA A 176 13.51 -17.65 -3.12
C ALA A 176 12.73 -17.69 -4.44
N ARG A 177 11.56 -18.32 -4.39
CA ARG A 177 10.62 -18.37 -5.52
C ARG A 177 9.52 -17.35 -5.27
N PHE A 178 9.32 -16.47 -6.23
CA PHE A 178 8.26 -15.49 -6.16
C PHE A 178 6.94 -16.10 -6.63
N ALA A 179 5.96 -16.15 -5.74
CA ALA A 179 4.64 -16.70 -6.00
C ALA A 179 3.56 -15.87 -5.28
N PRO A 180 2.30 -15.92 -5.71
CA PRO A 180 1.19 -15.35 -4.95
C PRO A 180 1.12 -15.93 -3.53
N CYS A 181 0.59 -15.14 -2.60
CA CYS A 181 0.36 -15.61 -1.23
C CYS A 181 -0.62 -16.78 -1.21
N PRO A 182 -0.44 -17.75 -0.28
CA PRO A 182 -1.44 -18.78 -0.05
C PRO A 182 -2.80 -18.16 0.32
N VAL A 183 -3.86 -18.68 -0.27
CA VAL A 183 -5.23 -18.20 -0.04
C VAL A 183 -5.60 -18.33 1.44
N GLY A 184 -6.22 -17.30 2.01
CA GLY A 184 -6.63 -17.22 3.41
C GLY A 184 -5.48 -16.99 4.40
N SER A 185 -4.25 -16.79 3.92
CA SER A 185 -3.11 -16.49 4.78
C SER A 185 -3.10 -15.03 5.24
N LEU A 186 -2.41 -14.76 6.37
CA LEU A 186 -2.17 -13.40 6.82
C LEU A 186 -1.44 -12.57 5.76
N ASN A 187 -0.48 -13.16 5.04
CA ASN A 187 0.25 -12.46 4.00
C ASN A 187 -0.66 -12.05 2.83
N GLU A 188 -1.59 -12.90 2.39
CA GLU A 188 -2.60 -12.52 1.41
C GLU A 188 -3.43 -11.34 1.93
N TRP A 189 -3.92 -11.43 3.17
CA TRP A 189 -4.73 -10.38 3.78
C TRP A 189 -3.97 -9.04 3.88
N LEU A 190 -2.67 -9.06 4.18
CA LEU A 190 -1.81 -7.87 4.25
C LEU A 190 -1.47 -7.28 2.87
N MET A 191 -1.29 -8.12 1.86
CA MET A 191 -0.75 -7.70 0.57
C MET A 191 -1.81 -7.44 -0.49
N GLU A 192 -2.91 -8.22 -0.49
CA GLU A 192 -3.93 -8.19 -1.52
C GLU A 192 -5.07 -7.21 -1.17
N ARG A 193 -4.80 -5.91 -1.33
CA ARG A 193 -5.74 -4.83 -1.06
C ARG A 193 -5.99 -3.99 -2.30
N TYR A 194 -7.26 -3.86 -2.66
CA TYR A 194 -7.69 -3.29 -3.94
C TYR A 194 -8.49 -2.00 -3.82
N ALA A 195 -8.48 -1.39 -2.64
CA ALA A 195 -9.12 -0.11 -2.37
C ALA A 195 -8.28 0.73 -1.40
N ALA A 196 -8.33 2.04 -1.55
CA ALA A 196 -7.69 2.98 -0.65
C ALA A 196 -8.69 4.02 -0.16
N PHE A 197 -8.65 4.29 1.13
CA PHE A 197 -9.46 5.29 1.83
C PHE A 197 -8.52 6.31 2.45
N ASN A 198 -8.68 7.58 2.10
CA ASN A 198 -7.86 8.65 2.62
C ASN A 198 -8.72 9.79 3.17
N PHE A 199 -8.17 10.52 4.12
CA PHE A 199 -8.84 11.66 4.71
C PHE A 199 -7.86 12.81 4.86
N ALA A 200 -8.07 13.88 4.13
CA ALA A 200 -7.23 15.07 4.19
C ALA A 200 -8.09 16.34 4.10
N ARG A 201 -7.71 17.36 4.88
CA ARG A 201 -8.37 18.68 4.86
C ARG A 201 -9.90 18.61 5.02
N GLY A 202 -10.38 17.75 5.93
CA GLY A 202 -11.81 17.58 6.20
C GLY A 202 -12.58 16.77 5.13
N ARG A 203 -11.90 16.16 4.15
CA ARG A 203 -12.54 15.46 3.03
C ARG A 203 -12.03 14.02 2.94
N GLY A 204 -12.97 13.08 2.94
CA GLY A 204 -12.68 11.67 2.65
C GLY A 204 -12.59 11.42 1.15
N ARG A 205 -11.64 10.60 0.76
CA ARG A 205 -11.44 10.11 -0.61
C ARG A 205 -11.35 8.59 -0.59
N PHE A 206 -11.97 7.99 -1.59
CA PHE A 206 -11.93 6.57 -1.87
C PHE A 206 -11.57 6.36 -3.33
N PHE A 207 -10.67 5.43 -3.63
CA PHE A 207 -10.41 4.98 -4.99
C PHE A 207 -10.05 3.51 -5.01
N ARG A 208 -10.38 2.84 -6.11
CA ARG A 208 -10.00 1.44 -6.34
C ARG A 208 -8.65 1.36 -7.00
N VAL A 209 -7.93 0.32 -6.64
CA VAL A 209 -6.68 -0.08 -7.28
C VAL A 209 -6.87 -1.50 -7.77
N TRP A 210 -6.32 -1.84 -8.91
CA TRP A 210 -6.24 -3.22 -9.35
C TRP A 210 -4.82 -3.55 -9.78
N HIS A 211 -4.40 -4.72 -9.42
CA HIS A 211 -3.15 -5.35 -9.84
C HIS A 211 -3.32 -6.87 -9.85
N GLU A 212 -2.48 -7.56 -10.60
CA GLU A 212 -2.34 -9.02 -10.44
C GLU A 212 -1.88 -9.34 -9.02
N PRO A 213 -2.16 -10.56 -8.50
CA PRO A 213 -1.64 -10.98 -7.21
C PRO A 213 -0.12 -10.80 -7.13
N TRP A 214 0.36 -10.28 -6.00
CA TRP A 214 1.79 -10.02 -5.81
C TRP A 214 2.63 -11.28 -5.94
N PRO A 215 3.56 -11.39 -6.92
CA PRO A 215 4.60 -12.41 -6.90
C PRO A 215 5.57 -12.05 -5.78
N GLN A 216 5.53 -12.75 -4.65
CA GLN A 216 6.28 -12.39 -3.47
C GLN A 216 7.05 -13.56 -2.88
N ALA A 217 8.10 -13.26 -2.11
CA ALA A 217 8.82 -14.19 -1.25
C ALA A 217 9.04 -13.54 0.12
N ARG A 218 9.17 -14.37 1.16
CA ARG A 218 9.55 -13.88 2.49
C ARG A 218 10.98 -13.36 2.47
N ALA A 219 11.22 -12.29 3.24
CA ALA A 219 12.53 -11.73 3.44
C ALA A 219 12.83 -11.63 4.95
N GLU A 220 14.05 -11.91 5.33
CA GLU A 220 14.54 -11.60 6.68
C GLU A 220 14.92 -10.11 6.69
N SER A 221 14.29 -9.34 7.56
CA SER A 221 14.50 -7.90 7.62
C SER A 221 15.03 -7.43 8.97
N CYS A 222 15.83 -6.38 8.93
CA CYS A 222 16.31 -5.68 10.10
C CYS A 222 16.13 -4.18 9.92
N LEU A 223 15.44 -3.55 10.85
CA LEU A 223 15.32 -2.11 10.93
C LEU A 223 16.54 -1.56 11.69
N LYS A 224 17.35 -0.74 11.02
CA LYS A 224 18.55 -0.12 11.58
C LYS A 224 18.26 1.20 12.28
N ASP A 225 17.32 1.96 11.71
CA ASP A 225 16.76 3.17 12.28
C ASP A 225 15.27 3.19 11.99
N GLY A 226 14.45 3.44 12.99
CA GLY A 226 12.99 3.52 12.92
C GLY A 226 12.45 4.86 13.39
N SER A 227 13.29 5.89 13.60
CA SER A 227 12.87 7.18 14.13
C SER A 227 11.76 7.84 13.32
N LEU A 228 11.74 7.63 12.00
CA LEU A 228 10.66 8.08 11.12
C LEU A 228 9.28 7.57 11.56
N LEU A 229 9.20 6.35 12.11
CA LEU A 229 7.97 5.71 12.54
C LEU A 229 7.63 6.10 13.99
N THR A 230 8.57 5.96 14.90
CA THR A 230 8.35 6.17 16.35
C THR A 230 8.09 7.65 16.68
N GLU A 231 8.77 8.59 16.02
CA GLU A 231 8.49 10.02 16.17
C GLU A 231 7.16 10.44 15.55
N SER A 232 6.68 9.70 14.52
CA SER A 232 5.40 10.00 13.88
C SER A 232 4.20 9.42 14.62
N TRP A 233 4.34 8.23 15.24
CA TRP A 233 3.20 7.52 15.84
C TRP A 233 3.61 6.69 17.05
N ARG A 234 2.99 6.97 18.21
CA ARG A 234 3.23 6.25 19.47
C ARG A 234 2.84 4.78 19.46
N PHE A 235 1.97 4.34 18.54
CA PHE A 235 1.65 2.91 18.41
C PHE A 235 2.82 2.09 17.83
N PHE A 236 3.88 2.74 17.35
CA PHE A 236 5.11 2.05 16.95
C PHE A 236 6.07 1.77 18.12
N ASP A 237 5.89 2.40 19.29
CA ASP A 237 6.76 2.20 20.46
C ASP A 237 6.74 0.72 20.91
N ASP A 238 5.57 0.07 20.83
CA ASP A 238 5.34 -1.32 21.23
C ASP A 238 5.07 -2.25 20.05
N ALA A 239 5.30 -1.78 18.81
CA ALA A 239 4.99 -2.53 17.60
C ALA A 239 5.83 -3.81 17.49
N GLN A 240 5.17 -4.93 17.17
CA GLN A 240 5.81 -6.23 17.02
C GLN A 240 6.09 -6.51 15.54
N PRO A 241 7.36 -6.69 15.12
CA PRO A 241 7.68 -7.10 13.76
C PRO A 241 7.09 -8.48 13.46
N MET A 242 6.30 -8.57 12.38
CA MET A 242 5.63 -9.80 11.94
C MET A 242 6.30 -10.44 10.73
N GLY A 243 7.37 -9.83 10.22
CA GLY A 243 8.12 -10.29 9.08
C GLY A 243 8.07 -9.33 7.91
N ALA A 244 8.68 -9.74 6.82
CA ALA A 244 8.74 -8.98 5.59
C ALA A 244 8.44 -9.86 4.37
N ASN A 245 7.82 -9.22 3.36
CA ASN A 245 7.65 -9.80 2.04
C ASN A 245 8.32 -8.89 1.00
N TYR A 246 8.95 -9.51 0.03
CA TYR A 246 9.53 -8.80 -1.10
C TYR A 246 8.91 -9.28 -2.41
N SER A 247 8.65 -8.33 -3.30
CA SER A 247 8.21 -8.61 -4.67
C SER A 247 9.16 -7.94 -5.68
N PRO A 248 9.53 -8.62 -6.78
CA PRO A 248 10.25 -7.98 -7.88
C PRO A 248 9.43 -6.89 -8.56
N GLY A 249 8.12 -6.90 -8.37
CA GLY A 249 7.19 -5.87 -8.83
C GLY A 249 6.00 -6.41 -9.60
N ILE A 250 5.11 -5.52 -9.96
CA ILE A 250 3.91 -5.76 -10.77
C ILE A 250 3.84 -4.71 -11.87
N ARG A 251 3.50 -5.17 -13.07
CA ARG A 251 3.28 -4.32 -14.24
C ARG A 251 1.80 -3.98 -14.41
N GLY A 252 1.53 -2.79 -14.92
CA GLY A 252 0.18 -2.40 -15.32
C GLY A 252 -0.80 -2.29 -14.18
N VAL A 253 -0.40 -1.74 -13.04
CA VAL A 253 -1.30 -1.44 -11.92
C VAL A 253 -2.28 -0.35 -12.35
N TRP A 254 -3.57 -0.59 -12.13
CA TRP A 254 -4.63 0.33 -12.46
C TRP A 254 -5.10 1.09 -11.23
N MET A 255 -5.23 2.41 -11.34
CA MET A 255 -5.77 3.27 -10.30
C MET A 255 -7.03 3.96 -10.81
N GLY A 256 -8.11 3.83 -10.04
CA GLY A 256 -9.41 4.42 -10.32
C GLY A 256 -9.49 5.90 -9.96
N ARG A 257 -10.61 6.51 -10.30
CA ARG A 257 -10.91 7.91 -9.94
C ARG A 257 -11.17 8.04 -8.45
N PRO A 258 -10.73 9.13 -7.80
CA PRO A 258 -11.06 9.39 -6.40
C PRO A 258 -12.53 9.82 -6.27
N HIS A 259 -13.25 9.13 -5.38
CA HIS A 259 -14.63 9.44 -5.00
C HIS A 259 -14.67 10.03 -3.59
N ARG A 260 -15.70 10.78 -3.26
CA ARG A 260 -15.92 11.27 -1.89
C ARG A 260 -16.42 10.14 -1.00
N VAL A 261 -15.91 10.08 0.22
CA VAL A 261 -16.36 9.17 1.27
C VAL A 261 -16.51 9.93 2.57
N LYS A 262 -17.50 9.55 3.39
CA LYS A 262 -17.66 10.14 4.73
C LYS A 262 -16.62 9.55 5.68
N LYS A 263 -16.19 10.35 6.65
CA LYS A 263 -15.43 9.86 7.80
C LYS A 263 -16.28 8.85 8.56
N TRP A 264 -15.63 7.81 9.10
CA TRP A 264 -16.30 6.91 10.05
C TRP A 264 -16.82 7.74 11.23
N PRO A 265 -18.11 7.62 11.62
CA PRO A 265 -18.57 8.29 12.82
C PRO A 265 -17.76 7.74 13.99
N ALA A 266 -17.12 8.65 14.75
CA ALA A 266 -16.56 8.25 16.03
C ALA A 266 -17.65 7.50 16.77
N SER A 267 -17.41 6.22 17.08
CA SER A 267 -18.36 5.39 17.80
C SER A 267 -18.82 6.21 19.00
N LYS A 268 -20.13 6.26 19.23
CA LYS A 268 -20.67 6.62 20.53
C LYS A 268 -19.92 5.75 21.51
N ARG A 269 -19.00 6.31 22.29
CA ARG A 269 -18.46 5.64 23.45
C ARG A 269 -19.69 5.36 24.30
N GLU A 270 -20.07 4.12 24.36
CA GLU A 270 -21.04 3.69 25.37
C GLU A 270 -20.38 4.04 26.71
N SER A 271 -20.99 5.02 27.34
CA SER A 271 -20.67 5.49 28.69
C SER A 271 -21.07 4.45 29.72
#